data_c390b5a57197b83233c9bc521c661615
#
_entry.id   c390b5a57197b83233c9bc521c661615
#
_cell.length_a   1.000
_cell.length_b   1.000
_cell.length_c   1.000
_cell.angle_alpha   90.00
_cell.angle_beta   90.00
_cell.angle_gamma   90.00
#
_symmetry.space_group_name_H-M   'P 1'
#
loop_
_entity.id
_entity.type
_entity.pdbx_description
1 polymer ?
#
loop_
_entity_poly.entity_id
_entity_poly.type
_entity_poly.pdbx_seq_one_letter_code
_entity_poly.pdbx_strand_id
1 'polypeptide(L)' 'MKNVNSDREALYLQSKVIDFSDQMLDRGISPLEIAAAQMVHAMKIYRTVMSEEEYREHMKFVFNYKDPEPFQPLTLH' A
#
# COMPACT_ATOMS: atom_id res chain seq x y z
N MET A 1 -13.65 18.52 1.80
CA MET A 1 -12.36 19.18 1.53
C MET A 1 -11.28 18.60 2.42
N LYS A 2 -10.19 18.21 1.80
CA LYS A 2 -9.07 17.70 2.56
C LYS A 2 -8.36 18.82 3.28
N ASN A 3 -7.98 18.56 4.51
CA ASN A 3 -7.17 19.54 5.23
C ASN A 3 -5.69 19.17 5.06
N VAL A 4 -4.84 20.12 5.38
CA VAL A 4 -3.40 19.98 5.21
C VAL A 4 -2.85 18.84 6.04
N ASN A 5 -3.42 18.62 7.23
CA ASN A 5 -2.94 17.58 8.12
C ASN A 5 -3.17 16.17 7.53
N SER A 6 -4.31 15.97 6.89
CA SER A 6 -4.58 14.68 6.24
C SER A 6 -3.59 14.39 5.15
N ASP A 7 -3.24 15.40 4.35
CA ASP A 7 -2.26 15.25 3.28
C ASP A 7 -0.88 14.93 3.84
N ARG A 8 -0.51 15.60 4.91
CA ARG A 8 0.78 15.34 5.56
C ARG A 8 0.84 13.93 6.14
N GLU A 9 -0.25 13.48 6.73
CA GLU A 9 -0.31 12.13 7.27
C GLU A 9 -0.19 11.10 6.17
N ALA A 10 -0.85 11.33 5.05
CA ALA A 10 -0.77 10.40 3.91
C ALA A 10 0.66 10.32 3.40
N LEU A 11 1.33 11.45 3.25
CA LEU A 11 2.71 11.48 2.80
C LEU A 11 3.64 10.80 3.78
N TYR A 12 3.41 11.03 5.07
CA TYR A 12 4.21 10.37 6.10
C TYR A 12 4.06 8.85 6.03
N LEU A 13 2.82 8.37 5.90
CA LEU A 13 2.58 6.93 5.80
C LEU A 13 3.23 6.35 4.57
N GLN A 14 3.13 7.05 3.44
CA GLN A 14 3.76 6.59 2.21
C GLN A 14 5.28 6.48 2.38
N SER A 15 5.88 7.46 3.05
CA SER A 15 7.32 7.43 3.27
C SER A 15 7.72 6.23 4.12
N LYS A 16 6.90 5.87 5.10
CA LYS A 16 7.18 4.70 5.94
C LYS A 16 7.06 3.40 5.17
N VAL A 17 6.08 3.31 4.29
CA VAL A 17 5.93 2.14 3.44
C VAL A 17 7.13 2.00 2.51
N ILE A 18 7.56 3.12 1.93
CA ILE A 18 8.74 3.14 1.06
C ILE A 18 9.99 2.71 1.82
N ASP A 19 10.18 3.26 3.02
CA ASP A 19 11.33 2.91 3.86
C ASP A 19 11.36 1.41 4.13
N PHE A 20 10.22 0.84 4.48
CA PHE A 20 10.15 -0.59 4.73
C PHE A 20 10.53 -1.38 3.49
N SER A 21 9.98 -1.00 2.34
CA SER A 21 10.28 -1.69 1.10
C SER A 21 11.77 -1.61 0.76
N ASP A 22 12.35 -0.41 0.91
CA ASP A 22 13.76 -0.21 0.62
C ASP A 22 14.65 -1.08 1.52
N GLN A 23 14.31 -1.13 2.81
CA GLN A 23 15.08 -1.94 3.75
C GLN A 23 15.01 -3.42 3.40
N MET A 24 13.83 -3.88 2.98
CA MET A 24 13.67 -5.29 2.62
C MET A 24 14.40 -5.62 1.33
N LEU A 25 14.37 -4.70 0.37
CA LEU A 25 15.11 -4.89 -0.87
C LEU A 25 16.62 -4.94 -0.60
N ASP A 26 17.10 -4.09 0.30
CA ASP A 26 18.50 -4.09 0.68
C ASP A 26 18.93 -5.42 1.31
N ARG A 27 17.99 -6.09 1.95
CA ARG A 27 18.25 -7.40 2.55
C ARG A 27 18.12 -8.54 1.54
N GLY A 28 17.84 -8.22 0.28
CA GLY A 28 17.77 -9.22 -0.77
C GLY A 28 16.44 -9.91 -0.91
N ILE A 29 15.38 -9.37 -0.28
CA ILE A 29 14.06 -9.97 -0.38
C ILE A 29 13.44 -9.55 -1.71
N SER A 30 12.77 -10.49 -2.36
CA SER A 30 12.16 -10.27 -3.65
C SER A 30 11.11 -9.16 -3.59
N PRO A 31 11.11 -8.22 -4.56
CA PRO A 31 10.05 -7.20 -4.62
C PRO A 31 8.65 -7.79 -4.66
N LEU A 32 8.47 -8.92 -5.33
CA LEU A 32 7.15 -9.54 -5.41
C LEU A 32 6.70 -10.05 -4.05
N GLU A 33 7.62 -10.59 -3.25
CA GLU A 33 7.28 -11.05 -1.92
C GLU A 33 6.95 -9.88 -1.01
N ILE A 34 7.68 -8.78 -1.14
CA ILE A 34 7.42 -7.58 -0.36
C ILE A 34 6.02 -7.05 -0.69
N ALA A 35 5.71 -6.95 -1.98
CA ALA A 35 4.40 -6.46 -2.41
C ALA A 35 3.27 -7.36 -1.92
N ALA A 36 3.46 -8.67 -2.02
CA ALA A 36 2.44 -9.62 -1.58
C ALA A 36 2.19 -9.49 -0.08
N ALA A 37 3.25 -9.37 0.71
CA ALA A 37 3.11 -9.22 2.16
C ALA A 37 2.36 -7.95 2.51
N GLN A 38 2.67 -6.85 1.83
CA GLN A 38 1.99 -5.59 2.08
C GLN A 38 0.51 -5.66 1.72
N MET A 39 0.20 -6.31 0.59
CA MET A 39 -1.18 -6.46 0.16
C MET A 39 -2.00 -7.29 1.15
N VAL A 40 -1.45 -8.42 1.57
CA VAL A 40 -2.14 -9.29 2.53
C VAL A 40 -2.38 -8.54 3.83
N HIS A 41 -1.40 -7.82 4.30
CA HIS A 41 -1.55 -7.06 5.54
C HIS A 41 -2.61 -5.97 5.41
N ALA A 42 -2.60 -5.25 4.29
CA ALA A 42 -3.60 -4.22 4.03
C ALA A 42 -5.00 -4.82 4.04
N MET A 43 -5.18 -5.97 3.40
CA MET A 43 -6.48 -6.63 3.38
C MET A 43 -6.93 -7.03 4.78
N LYS A 44 -6.00 -7.49 5.61
CA LYS A 44 -6.33 -7.84 6.99
C LYS A 44 -6.79 -6.64 7.78
N ILE A 45 -6.15 -5.50 7.57
CA ILE A 45 -6.56 -4.26 8.25
C ILE A 45 -7.98 -3.88 7.83
N TYR A 46 -8.26 -3.91 6.52
CA TYR A 46 -9.59 -3.60 6.03
C TYR A 46 -10.64 -4.51 6.67
N ARG A 47 -10.36 -5.81 6.73
CA ARG A 47 -11.33 -6.76 7.28
C ARG A 47 -11.51 -6.58 8.78
N THR A 48 -10.56 -5.99 9.46
CA THR A 48 -10.68 -5.71 10.88
C THR A 48 -11.65 -4.56 11.16
N VAL A 49 -11.66 -3.56 10.28
CA VAL A 49 -12.43 -2.33 10.52
C VAL A 49 -13.69 -2.21 9.68
N MET A 50 -13.92 -3.13 8.77
CA MET A 50 -15.08 -3.11 7.88
C MET A 50 -15.93 -4.34 8.07
N SER A 51 -17.25 -4.20 7.84
CA SER A 51 -18.10 -5.37 7.75
C SER A 51 -17.74 -6.16 6.51
N GLU A 52 -18.23 -7.39 6.43
CA GLU A 52 -17.96 -8.23 5.27
C GLU A 52 -18.48 -7.57 3.98
N GLU A 53 -19.65 -6.97 4.05
CA GLU A 53 -20.23 -6.31 2.89
C GLU A 53 -19.43 -5.09 2.48
N GLU A 54 -19.05 -4.26 3.46
CA GLU A 54 -18.23 -3.08 3.18
C GLU A 54 -16.89 -3.47 2.57
N TYR A 55 -16.30 -4.54 3.09
CA TYR A 55 -15.03 -5.02 2.58
C TYR A 55 -15.15 -5.43 1.11
N ARG A 56 -16.18 -6.17 0.77
CA ARG A 56 -16.40 -6.60 -0.62
C ARG A 56 -16.58 -5.41 -1.56
N GLU A 57 -17.37 -4.43 -1.13
CA GLU A 57 -17.58 -3.24 -1.94
C GLU A 57 -16.30 -2.46 -2.13
N HIS A 58 -15.53 -2.36 -1.05
CA HIS A 58 -14.26 -1.64 -1.12
C HIS A 58 -13.27 -2.34 -2.05
N MET A 59 -13.22 -3.67 -2.00
CA MET A 59 -12.32 -4.42 -2.88
C MET A 59 -12.70 -4.27 -4.34
N LYS A 60 -14.01 -4.21 -4.64
CA LYS A 60 -14.43 -3.92 -6.00
C LYS A 60 -13.92 -2.57 -6.47
N PHE A 61 -14.03 -1.56 -5.61
CA PHE A 61 -13.54 -0.24 -5.94
C PHE A 61 -12.04 -0.26 -6.20
N VAL A 62 -11.28 -0.92 -5.32
CA VAL A 62 -9.83 -0.98 -5.45
C VAL A 62 -9.41 -1.67 -6.74
N PHE A 63 -10.04 -2.79 -7.07
CA PHE A 63 -9.65 -3.55 -8.27
C PHE A 63 -10.12 -2.90 -9.57
N ASN A 64 -11.10 -2.01 -9.48
CA ASN A 64 -11.54 -1.26 -10.65
C ASN A 64 -10.87 0.09 -10.77
N TYR A 65 -10.01 0.41 -9.83
CA TYR A 65 -9.29 1.68 -9.86
C TYR A 65 -8.26 1.66 -10.98
N LYS A 66 -8.03 2.83 -11.57
CA LYS A 66 -7.05 2.95 -12.63
C LYS A 66 -5.67 2.59 -12.08
N ASP A 67 -4.92 1.82 -12.86
CA ASP A 67 -3.61 1.39 -12.44
C ASP A 67 -2.71 2.57 -12.15
N PRO A 68 -2.01 2.55 -11.03
CA PRO A 68 -1.07 3.63 -10.73
C PRO A 68 0.18 3.51 -11.57
N GLU A 69 0.90 4.62 -11.67
CA GLU A 69 2.19 4.63 -12.33
C GLU A 69 3.16 3.72 -11.60
N PRO A 70 4.06 3.06 -12.34
CA PRO A 70 5.09 2.28 -11.68
C PRO A 70 5.94 3.16 -10.79
N PHE A 71 6.45 2.57 -9.76
CA PHE A 71 7.31 3.24 -8.80
C PHE A 71 8.61 3.66 -9.46
N GLN A 72 8.97 4.93 -9.33
CA GLN A 72 10.19 5.47 -9.91
C GLN A 72 11.16 5.85 -8.82
N PRO A 73 12.37 5.57 -8.95
CA PRO A 73 12.95 4.49 -9.74
C PRO A 73 13.01 3.28 -8.87
N LEU A 74 12.30 2.30 -9.24
CA LEU A 74 12.66 1.06 -8.68
C LEU A 74 14.00 0.76 -9.25
N THR A 75 14.97 1.29 -8.62
CA THR A 75 16.31 0.91 -8.96
C THR A 75 16.46 -0.50 -8.51
N LEU A 76 15.96 -1.37 -9.30
CA LEU A 76 16.25 -2.76 -9.11
C LEU A 76 17.64 -2.96 -9.65
N HIS A 77 18.47 -3.24 -8.75
CA HIS A 77 19.84 -3.52 -9.14
C HIS A 77 20.01 -4.97 -9.51
#